data_c27562564c61899f7343ab50720205a4
#
_entry.id   c27562564c61899f7343ab50720205a4
#
_cell.length_a   1.000
_cell.length_b   1.000
_cell.length_c   1.000
_cell.angle_alpha   90.00
_cell.angle_beta   90.00
_cell.angle_gamma   90.00
#
_symmetry.space_group_name_H-M   'P 1'
#
loop_
_entity.id
_entity.type
_entity.pdbx_description
1 polymer ?
#
loop_
_entity_poly.entity_id
_entity_poly.type
_entity_poly.pdbx_seq_one_letter_code
_entity_poly.pdbx_strand_id
1 'polypeptide(L)'
;EIITPSGTSVDLGSGDVGILNYAYALEQLEAAFYIQVIATPFSGMTGAELSILTDIRDHEIAHRDFFKAAIPSSSRIPNLEVNFSSINFTSRASVLGTAKAFEDLGVSAYNGAGYYISDATYLELAGKIVSVEARHAAAIRDLLNPRSADFAGDDIVNASSGLDVERKPR
;
A
#
# COMPACT_ATOMS: atom_id res chain seq x y z
N GLU A 1 -11.42 -1.85 9.56
CA GLU A 1 -12.76 -1.94 8.97
C GLU A 1 -12.81 -1.04 7.75
N ILE A 2 -13.20 -1.60 6.59
CA ILE A 2 -13.38 -0.83 5.37
C ILE A 2 -14.85 -0.41 5.34
N ILE A 3 -15.08 0.91 5.34
CA ILE A 3 -16.41 1.50 5.44
C ILE A 3 -16.72 2.26 4.14
N THR A 4 -17.93 2.06 3.60
CA THR A 4 -18.44 2.87 2.49
C THR A 4 -18.76 4.29 2.96
N PRO A 5 -18.92 5.28 2.06
CA PRO A 5 -19.35 6.64 2.42
C PRO A 5 -20.69 6.69 3.15
N SER A 6 -21.53 5.69 2.97
CA SER A 6 -22.81 5.53 3.70
C SER A 6 -22.63 4.97 5.13
N GLY A 7 -21.39 4.71 5.57
CA GLY A 7 -21.09 4.15 6.88
C GLY A 7 -21.33 2.63 7.00
N THR A 8 -21.54 1.94 5.88
CA THR A 8 -21.75 0.49 5.86
C THR A 8 -20.40 -0.21 5.72
N SER A 9 -20.13 -1.23 6.53
CA SER A 9 -18.93 -2.05 6.37
C SER A 9 -18.99 -2.86 5.06
N VAL A 10 -17.84 -3.01 4.42
CA VAL A 10 -17.67 -3.81 3.19
C VAL A 10 -17.34 -5.24 3.60
N ASP A 11 -18.16 -6.20 3.17
CA ASP A 11 -17.84 -7.61 3.33
C ASP A 11 -16.74 -8.00 2.32
N LEU A 12 -15.60 -8.42 2.83
CA LEU A 12 -14.47 -8.86 2.00
C LEU A 12 -14.63 -10.29 1.49
N GLY A 13 -15.60 -11.05 2.02
CA GLY A 13 -15.72 -12.48 1.78
C GLY A 13 -14.78 -13.31 2.68
N SER A 14 -14.52 -14.55 2.30
CA SER A 14 -13.71 -15.49 3.08
C SER A 14 -12.69 -16.23 2.23
N GLY A 15 -11.74 -16.92 2.89
CA GLY A 15 -10.67 -17.66 2.22
C GLY A 15 -9.80 -16.74 1.34
N ASP A 16 -9.26 -17.29 0.27
CA ASP A 16 -8.37 -16.56 -0.63
C ASP A 16 -9.05 -15.34 -1.24
N VAL A 17 -10.34 -15.43 -1.60
CA VAL A 17 -11.10 -14.28 -2.13
C VAL A 17 -11.16 -13.14 -1.11
N GLY A 18 -11.39 -13.44 0.17
CA GLY A 18 -11.37 -12.43 1.23
C GLY A 18 -10.01 -11.75 1.36
N ILE A 19 -8.91 -12.52 1.27
CA ILE A 19 -7.55 -11.97 1.31
C ILE A 19 -7.25 -11.13 0.08
N LEU A 20 -7.63 -11.58 -1.11
CA LEU A 20 -7.46 -10.80 -2.34
C LEU A 20 -8.26 -9.49 -2.31
N ASN A 21 -9.49 -9.49 -1.77
CA ASN A 21 -10.29 -8.30 -1.57
C ASN A 21 -9.67 -7.34 -0.53
N TYR A 22 -9.06 -7.89 0.52
CA TYR A 22 -8.31 -7.08 1.50
C TYR A 22 -7.13 -6.36 0.83
N ALA A 23 -6.30 -7.09 0.06
CA ALA A 23 -5.23 -6.50 -0.72
C ALA A 23 -5.77 -5.47 -1.71
N TYR A 24 -6.82 -5.80 -2.47
CA TYR A 24 -7.44 -4.88 -3.43
C TYR A 24 -7.93 -3.58 -2.79
N ALA A 25 -8.39 -3.61 -1.55
CA ALA A 25 -8.77 -2.40 -0.83
C ALA A 25 -7.56 -1.51 -0.51
N LEU A 26 -6.43 -2.10 -0.11
CA LEU A 26 -5.18 -1.37 0.14
C LEU A 26 -4.66 -0.73 -1.16
N GLU A 27 -4.60 -1.49 -2.24
CA GLU A 27 -4.15 -0.97 -3.55
C GLU A 27 -5.05 0.13 -4.10
N GLN A 28 -6.37 0.07 -3.85
CA GLN A 28 -7.26 1.17 -4.21
C GLN A 28 -6.92 2.46 -3.44
N LEU A 29 -6.59 2.35 -2.15
CA LEU A 29 -6.20 3.47 -1.31
C LEU A 29 -4.88 4.08 -1.78
N GLU A 30 -3.87 3.25 -1.98
CA GLU A 30 -2.52 3.67 -2.36
C GLU A 30 -2.48 4.27 -3.76
N ALA A 31 -3.10 3.61 -4.75
CA ALA A 31 -3.23 4.15 -6.09
C ALA A 31 -3.94 5.51 -6.10
N ALA A 32 -5.05 5.66 -5.36
CA ALA A 32 -5.76 6.93 -5.28
C ALA A 32 -4.91 8.03 -4.62
N PHE A 33 -4.16 7.67 -3.57
CA PHE A 33 -3.26 8.59 -2.89
C PHE A 33 -2.15 9.10 -3.82
N TYR A 34 -1.43 8.22 -4.49
CA TYR A 34 -0.33 8.64 -5.38
C TYR A 34 -0.84 9.34 -6.64
N ILE A 35 -2.02 8.99 -7.17
CA ILE A 35 -2.68 9.76 -8.24
C ILE A 35 -2.87 11.21 -7.78
N GLN A 36 -3.35 11.43 -6.55
CA GLN A 36 -3.56 12.78 -6.00
C GLN A 36 -2.22 13.50 -5.77
N VAL A 37 -1.19 12.82 -5.28
CA VAL A 37 0.16 13.38 -5.09
C VAL A 37 0.73 13.93 -6.40
N ILE A 38 0.59 13.17 -7.48
CA ILE A 38 1.11 13.59 -8.80
C ILE A 38 0.24 14.68 -9.43
N ALA A 39 -1.08 14.65 -9.20
CA ALA A 39 -2.00 15.69 -9.69
C ALA A 39 -1.82 17.03 -8.97
N THR A 40 -1.38 17.01 -7.71
CA THR A 40 -1.14 18.21 -6.89
C THR A 40 0.23 18.11 -6.20
N PRO A 41 1.35 18.30 -6.93
CA PRO A 41 2.68 18.20 -6.36
C PRO A 41 2.86 19.18 -5.19
N PHE A 42 3.47 18.71 -4.10
CA PHE A 42 3.75 19.57 -2.94
C PHE A 42 4.76 20.68 -3.29
N SER A 43 4.72 21.76 -2.53
CA SER A 43 5.60 22.90 -2.75
C SER A 43 7.08 22.50 -2.67
N GLY A 44 7.85 22.85 -3.69
CA GLY A 44 9.28 22.54 -3.78
C GLY A 44 9.62 21.09 -4.16
N MET A 45 8.65 20.30 -4.65
CA MET A 45 8.92 18.95 -5.15
C MET A 45 10.03 19.00 -6.21
N THR A 46 11.09 18.23 -6.01
CA THR A 46 12.20 18.11 -6.96
C THR A 46 11.85 17.18 -8.12
N GLY A 47 12.58 17.29 -9.23
CA GLY A 47 12.41 16.36 -10.36
C GLY A 47 12.69 14.90 -9.99
N ALA A 48 13.63 14.66 -9.06
CA ALA A 48 13.92 13.30 -8.57
C ALA A 48 12.76 12.74 -7.75
N GLU A 49 12.19 13.54 -6.84
CA GLU A 49 11.00 13.13 -6.07
C GLU A 49 9.79 12.87 -6.98
N LEU A 50 9.57 13.75 -7.95
CA LEU A 50 8.49 13.58 -8.94
C LEU A 50 8.66 12.26 -9.71
N SER A 51 9.87 11.93 -10.14
CA SER A 51 10.15 10.67 -10.84
C SER A 51 9.86 9.46 -9.97
N ILE A 52 10.39 9.43 -8.75
CA ILE A 52 10.17 8.31 -7.80
C ILE A 52 8.68 8.14 -7.49
N LEU A 53 7.99 9.22 -7.13
CA LEU A 53 6.57 9.17 -6.77
C LEU A 53 5.68 8.82 -7.98
N THR A 54 6.12 9.15 -9.20
CA THR A 54 5.45 8.75 -10.44
C THR A 54 5.58 7.26 -10.67
N ASP A 55 6.77 6.68 -10.50
CA ASP A 55 7.00 5.24 -10.64
C ASP A 55 6.18 4.46 -9.60
N ILE A 56 6.18 4.91 -8.35
CA ILE A 56 5.34 4.30 -7.30
C ILE A 56 3.87 4.36 -7.72
N ARG A 57 3.35 5.51 -8.12
CA ARG A 57 1.96 5.64 -8.61
C ARG A 57 1.64 4.61 -9.69
N ASP A 58 2.53 4.41 -10.65
CA ASP A 58 2.30 3.50 -11.77
C ASP A 58 2.29 2.04 -11.31
N HIS A 59 3.13 1.69 -10.33
CA HIS A 59 3.10 0.38 -9.70
C HIS A 59 1.79 0.14 -8.94
N GLU A 60 1.33 1.10 -8.11
CA GLU A 60 0.08 0.98 -7.37
C GLU A 60 -1.15 0.85 -8.30
N ILE A 61 -1.15 1.58 -9.41
CA ILE A 61 -2.19 1.42 -10.45
C ILE A 61 -2.15 0.00 -11.02
N ALA A 62 -0.97 -0.53 -11.31
CA ALA A 62 -0.82 -1.88 -11.86
C ALA A 62 -1.24 -2.96 -10.85
N HIS A 63 -0.88 -2.83 -9.57
CA HIS A 63 -1.29 -3.75 -8.50
C HIS A 63 -2.82 -3.72 -8.32
N ARG A 64 -3.41 -2.53 -8.21
CA ARG A 64 -4.88 -2.36 -8.15
C ARG A 64 -5.59 -3.03 -9.31
N ASP A 65 -5.12 -2.81 -10.53
CA ASP A 65 -5.76 -3.32 -11.74
C ASP A 65 -5.54 -4.84 -11.87
N PHE A 66 -4.41 -5.36 -11.37
CA PHE A 66 -4.18 -6.78 -11.23
C PHE A 66 -5.22 -7.45 -10.33
N PHE A 67 -5.45 -6.96 -9.10
CA PHE A 67 -6.47 -7.52 -8.21
C PHE A 67 -7.87 -7.38 -8.78
N LYS A 68 -8.15 -6.24 -9.42
CA LYS A 68 -9.42 -6.04 -10.13
C LYS A 68 -9.67 -7.09 -11.21
N ALA A 69 -8.65 -7.56 -11.90
CA ALA A 69 -8.75 -8.61 -12.91
C ALA A 69 -8.78 -10.01 -12.30
N ALA A 70 -8.00 -10.26 -11.23
CA ALA A 70 -7.87 -11.57 -10.61
C ALA A 70 -9.12 -12.00 -9.82
N ILE A 71 -9.82 -11.04 -9.19
CA ILE A 71 -11.00 -11.34 -8.37
C ILE A 71 -12.24 -11.38 -9.27
N PRO A 72 -13.02 -12.49 -9.25
CA PRO A 72 -14.27 -12.58 -9.99
C PRO A 72 -15.20 -11.40 -9.67
N SER A 73 -15.82 -10.81 -10.67
CA SER A 73 -16.66 -9.61 -10.50
C SER A 73 -17.82 -9.78 -9.53
N SER A 74 -18.33 -11.01 -9.37
CA SER A 74 -19.39 -11.36 -8.41
C SER A 74 -18.92 -11.40 -6.95
N SER A 75 -17.61 -11.49 -6.71
CA SER A 75 -17.02 -11.63 -5.37
C SER A 75 -16.09 -10.47 -5.03
N ARG A 76 -15.84 -9.59 -5.98
CA ARG A 76 -14.96 -8.43 -5.83
C ARG A 76 -15.70 -7.30 -5.12
N ILE A 77 -15.03 -6.69 -4.15
CA ILE A 77 -15.55 -5.47 -3.52
C ILE A 77 -15.70 -4.33 -4.55
N PRO A 78 -16.60 -3.37 -4.30
CA PRO A 78 -16.76 -2.21 -5.17
C PRO A 78 -15.51 -1.32 -5.17
N ASN A 79 -15.47 -0.37 -6.11
CA ASN A 79 -14.52 0.72 -6.03
C ASN A 79 -14.81 1.51 -4.74
N LEU A 80 -13.76 1.74 -3.96
CA LEU A 80 -13.85 2.46 -2.69
C LEU A 80 -13.75 3.97 -2.94
N GLU A 81 -14.53 4.73 -2.18
CA GLU A 81 -14.34 6.17 -2.08
C GLU A 81 -13.38 6.45 -0.92
N VAL A 82 -12.26 7.11 -1.24
CA VAL A 82 -11.24 7.46 -0.27
C VAL A 82 -11.42 8.89 0.23
N ASN A 83 -11.13 9.12 1.50
CA ASN A 83 -11.20 10.44 2.10
C ASN A 83 -9.80 10.88 2.57
N PHE A 84 -9.22 11.82 1.86
CA PHE A 84 -7.91 12.40 2.16
C PHE A 84 -7.99 13.79 2.79
N SER A 85 -9.11 14.18 3.36
CA SER A 85 -9.31 15.54 3.93
C SER A 85 -8.35 15.88 5.07
N SER A 86 -7.76 14.88 5.73
CA SER A 86 -6.74 15.06 6.77
C SER A 86 -5.32 15.26 6.22
N ILE A 87 -5.10 15.10 4.91
CA ILE A 87 -3.78 15.15 4.28
C ILE A 87 -3.60 16.53 3.64
N ASN A 88 -2.53 17.21 4.02
CA ASN A 88 -2.13 18.44 3.32
C ASN A 88 -1.22 18.10 2.14
N PHE A 89 -1.79 17.97 0.94
CA PHE A 89 -1.04 17.64 -0.28
C PHE A 89 -0.03 18.72 -0.72
N THR A 90 -0.11 19.95 -0.21
CA THR A 90 0.88 20.98 -0.51
C THR A 90 2.11 20.92 0.39
N SER A 91 2.09 20.09 1.43
CA SER A 91 3.18 19.91 2.39
C SER A 91 3.95 18.63 2.12
N ARG A 92 5.25 18.75 1.83
CA ARG A 92 6.16 17.61 1.67
C ARG A 92 6.12 16.65 2.86
N ALA A 93 6.18 17.20 4.09
CA ALA A 93 6.17 16.39 5.31
C ALA A 93 4.86 15.61 5.48
N SER A 94 3.71 16.23 5.15
CA SER A 94 2.41 15.56 5.20
C SER A 94 2.31 14.44 4.16
N VAL A 95 2.72 14.71 2.92
CA VAL A 95 2.65 13.73 1.83
C VAL A 95 3.58 12.54 2.09
N LEU A 96 4.87 12.79 2.33
CA LEU A 96 5.83 11.71 2.55
C LEU A 96 5.59 10.95 3.87
N GLY A 97 5.11 11.64 4.92
CA GLY A 97 4.72 10.98 6.17
C GLY A 97 3.52 10.04 5.98
N THR A 98 2.53 10.45 5.16
CA THR A 98 1.39 9.59 4.81
C THR A 98 1.83 8.44 3.91
N ALA A 99 2.65 8.71 2.89
CA ALA A 99 3.23 7.69 2.03
C ALA A 99 3.95 6.61 2.85
N LYS A 100 4.85 7.02 3.78
CA LYS A 100 5.51 6.08 4.70
C LYS A 100 4.51 5.20 5.46
N ALA A 101 3.45 5.82 6.00
CA ALA A 101 2.46 5.07 6.79
C ALA A 101 1.69 4.06 5.93
N PHE A 102 1.38 4.39 4.68
CA PHE A 102 0.68 3.49 3.76
C PHE A 102 1.58 2.35 3.31
N GLU A 103 2.79 2.63 2.83
CA GLU A 103 3.74 1.61 2.39
C GLU A 103 4.13 0.63 3.51
N ASP A 104 4.45 1.15 4.71
CA ASP A 104 4.74 0.30 5.87
C ASP A 104 3.53 -0.56 6.27
N LEU A 105 2.31 -0.02 6.12
CA LEU A 105 1.08 -0.79 6.32
C LEU A 105 0.92 -1.86 5.26
N GLY A 106 1.11 -1.52 3.98
CA GLY A 106 1.03 -2.44 2.85
C GLY A 106 1.96 -3.64 3.04
N VAL A 107 3.25 -3.40 3.24
CA VAL A 107 4.25 -4.46 3.50
C VAL A 107 3.81 -5.36 4.65
N SER A 108 3.49 -4.78 5.82
CA SER A 108 3.13 -5.58 7.00
C SER A 108 1.80 -6.32 6.84
N ALA A 109 0.86 -5.77 6.08
CA ALA A 109 -0.42 -6.40 5.77
C ALA A 109 -0.26 -7.59 4.82
N TYR A 110 0.54 -7.46 3.76
CA TYR A 110 0.87 -8.58 2.87
C TYR A 110 1.60 -9.71 3.64
N ASN A 111 2.58 -9.37 4.47
CA ASN A 111 3.30 -10.35 5.29
C ASN A 111 2.33 -11.10 6.22
N GLY A 112 1.40 -10.41 6.86
CA GLY A 112 0.43 -11.02 7.77
C GLY A 112 -0.66 -11.81 7.05
N ALA A 113 -1.13 -11.34 5.89
CA ALA A 113 -2.18 -11.99 5.10
C ALA A 113 -1.66 -13.23 4.36
N GLY A 114 -0.40 -13.24 3.95
CA GLY A 114 0.22 -14.35 3.19
C GLY A 114 0.08 -15.70 3.89
N TYR A 115 0.11 -15.73 5.22
CA TYR A 115 -0.10 -16.96 5.99
C TYR A 115 -1.47 -17.63 5.73
N TYR A 116 -2.48 -16.88 5.35
CA TYR A 116 -3.85 -17.37 5.15
C TYR A 116 -4.18 -17.70 3.70
N ILE A 117 -3.27 -17.47 2.76
CA ILE A 117 -3.46 -17.80 1.35
C ILE A 117 -3.24 -19.30 1.16
N SER A 118 -4.25 -19.99 0.64
CA SER A 118 -4.23 -21.44 0.38
C SER A 118 -3.74 -21.78 -1.03
N ASP A 119 -4.04 -20.93 -2.01
CA ASP A 119 -3.61 -21.13 -3.41
C ASP A 119 -2.16 -20.68 -3.61
N ALA A 120 -1.30 -21.60 -4.02
CA ALA A 120 0.14 -21.33 -4.20
C ALA A 120 0.42 -20.27 -5.28
N THR A 121 -0.45 -20.12 -6.28
CA THR A 121 -0.31 -19.11 -7.34
C THR A 121 -0.57 -17.71 -6.75
N TYR A 122 -1.62 -17.57 -5.94
CA TYR A 122 -1.89 -16.32 -5.27
C TYR A 122 -0.80 -15.95 -4.25
N LEU A 123 -0.27 -16.94 -3.53
CA LEU A 123 0.85 -16.72 -2.61
C LEU A 123 2.11 -16.26 -3.35
N GLU A 124 2.44 -16.87 -4.49
CA GLU A 124 3.56 -16.44 -5.34
C GLU A 124 3.39 -14.99 -5.81
N LEU A 125 2.19 -14.64 -6.27
CA LEU A 125 1.88 -13.29 -6.75
C LEU A 125 1.93 -12.26 -5.61
N ALA A 126 1.36 -12.57 -4.45
CA ALA A 126 1.44 -11.74 -3.25
C ALA A 126 2.91 -11.51 -2.83
N GLY A 127 3.75 -12.54 -2.92
CA GLY A 127 5.19 -12.44 -2.66
C GLY A 127 5.92 -11.50 -3.64
N LYS A 128 5.50 -11.48 -4.92
CA LYS A 128 6.04 -10.56 -5.91
C LYS A 128 5.62 -9.12 -5.63
N ILE A 129 4.37 -8.88 -5.24
CA ILE A 129 3.86 -7.56 -4.91
C ILE A 129 4.53 -7.04 -3.64
N VAL A 130 4.53 -7.79 -2.53
CA VAL A 130 5.11 -7.32 -1.26
C VAL A 130 6.59 -6.97 -1.38
N SER A 131 7.32 -7.62 -2.30
CA SER A 131 8.71 -7.25 -2.57
C SER A 131 8.84 -5.88 -3.27
N VAL A 132 7.84 -5.44 -4.00
CA VAL A 132 7.75 -4.10 -4.61
C VAL A 132 7.36 -3.08 -3.54
N GLU A 133 6.34 -3.38 -2.73
CA GLU A 133 5.92 -2.55 -1.60
C GLU A 133 7.08 -2.24 -0.64
N ALA A 134 7.90 -3.24 -0.31
CA ALA A 134 9.08 -3.03 0.53
C ALA A 134 10.11 -2.08 -0.10
N ARG A 135 10.23 -2.06 -1.45
CA ARG A 135 11.07 -1.09 -2.14
C ARG A 135 10.46 0.31 -2.12
N HIS A 136 9.15 0.44 -2.25
CA HIS A 136 8.44 1.71 -2.10
C HIS A 136 8.65 2.27 -0.69
N ALA A 137 8.38 1.46 0.33
CA ALA A 137 8.59 1.84 1.73
C ALA A 137 10.03 2.33 1.97
N ALA A 138 11.03 1.58 1.51
CA ALA A 138 12.43 1.94 1.64
C ALA A 138 12.77 3.26 0.91
N ALA A 139 12.25 3.47 -0.31
CA ALA A 139 12.45 4.70 -1.07
C ALA A 139 11.82 5.92 -0.39
N ILE A 140 10.58 5.79 0.10
CA ILE A 140 9.90 6.87 0.84
C ILE A 140 10.63 7.21 2.14
N ARG A 141 11.12 6.20 2.86
CA ARG A 141 11.90 6.39 4.10
C ARG A 141 13.24 7.08 3.81
N ASP A 142 13.92 6.74 2.69
CA ASP A 142 15.14 7.45 2.29
C ASP A 142 14.84 8.89 1.85
N LEU A 143 13.72 9.18 1.19
CA LEU A 143 13.31 10.56 0.90
C LEU A 143 13.08 11.39 2.17
N LEU A 144 12.55 10.77 3.24
CA LEU A 144 12.33 11.44 4.52
C LEU A 144 13.62 11.66 5.31
N ASN A 145 14.50 10.65 5.35
CA ASN A 145 15.77 10.68 6.08
C ASN A 145 16.91 10.10 5.22
N PRO A 146 17.45 10.88 4.26
CA PRO A 146 18.36 10.37 3.26
C PRO A 146 19.65 9.78 3.82
N ARG A 147 20.06 8.65 3.27
CA ARG A 147 21.33 7.97 3.63
C ARG A 147 21.41 7.58 5.11
N SER A 148 20.29 7.30 5.73
CA SER A 148 20.19 6.78 7.09
C SER A 148 19.83 5.29 7.08
N ALA A 149 19.82 4.66 8.26
CA ALA A 149 19.35 3.29 8.42
C ALA A 149 17.81 3.16 8.37
N ASP A 150 17.09 4.27 8.29
CA ASP A 150 15.62 4.30 8.30
C ASP A 150 14.98 3.55 7.12
N PHE A 151 15.71 3.37 6.02
CA PHE A 151 15.24 2.56 4.88
C PHE A 151 14.80 1.13 5.29
N ALA A 152 15.37 0.62 6.38
CA ALA A 152 15.06 -0.67 7.00
C ALA A 152 15.12 -0.54 8.53
N GLY A 153 14.44 0.48 9.07
CA GLY A 153 14.50 0.81 10.50
C GLY A 153 13.94 -0.29 11.39
N ASP A 154 14.37 -0.32 12.66
CA ASP A 154 13.99 -1.32 13.65
C ASP A 154 12.47 -1.32 13.99
N ASP A 155 11.74 -0.31 13.51
CA ASP A 155 10.28 -0.22 13.60
C ASP A 155 9.54 -1.08 12.56
N ILE A 156 10.24 -1.52 11.51
CA ILE A 156 9.69 -2.37 10.44
C ILE A 156 10.47 -3.66 10.22
N VAL A 157 11.78 -3.67 10.46
CA VAL A 157 12.61 -4.88 10.39
C VAL A 157 13.09 -5.23 11.79
N ASN A 158 12.76 -6.42 12.27
CA ASN A 158 13.20 -6.87 13.59
C ASN A 158 14.72 -7.10 13.58
N ALA A 159 15.45 -6.31 14.36
CA ALA A 159 16.91 -6.32 14.38
C ALA A 159 17.53 -7.68 14.79
N SER A 160 16.80 -8.51 15.54
CA SER A 160 17.32 -9.82 16.00
C SER A 160 17.10 -10.94 14.99
N SER A 161 16.00 -10.89 14.22
CA SER A 161 15.65 -11.94 13.25
C SER A 161 15.95 -11.54 11.80
N GLY A 162 16.08 -10.25 11.52
CA GLY A 162 16.17 -9.72 10.15
C GLY A 162 14.88 -9.88 9.34
N LEU A 163 13.77 -10.18 10.00
CA LEU A 163 12.46 -10.34 9.36
C LEU A 163 11.63 -9.07 9.48
N ASP A 164 10.88 -8.79 8.44
CA ASP A 164 9.92 -7.70 8.42
C ASP A 164 8.76 -7.96 9.39
N VAL A 165 8.14 -6.89 9.89
CA VAL A 165 6.97 -6.99 10.76
C VAL A 165 5.75 -7.49 9.97
N GLU A 166 4.81 -8.12 10.68
CA GLU A 166 3.55 -8.58 10.10
C GLU A 166 2.36 -8.02 10.85
N ARG A 167 1.27 -7.75 10.14
CA ARG A 167 -0.04 -7.40 10.70
C ARG A 167 -1.10 -8.34 10.16
N LYS A 168 -1.60 -9.23 11.02
CA LYS A 168 -2.64 -10.19 10.63
C LYS A 168 -3.97 -9.47 10.46
N PRO A 169 -4.74 -9.81 9.40
CA PRO A 169 -6.14 -9.37 9.27
C PRO A 169 -6.93 -9.79 10.51
N ARG A 170 -7.81 -8.92 11.00
CA ARG A 170 -8.69 -9.17 12.15
C ARG A 170 -10.13 -9.36 11.68
#